data_db72ee36b714a66646a00ddfec960caf
#
_entry.id   db72ee36b714a66646a00ddfec960caf
#
_cell.length_a   1.000
_cell.length_b   1.000
_cell.length_c   1.000
_cell.angle_alpha   90.00
_cell.angle_beta   90.00
_cell.angle_gamma   90.00
#
_symmetry.space_group_name_H-M   'P 1'
#
loop_
_entity.id
_entity.type
_entity.pdbx_description
1 polymer ?
#
loop_
_entity_poly.entity_id
_entity_poly.type
_entity_poly.pdbx_seq_one_letter_code
_entity_poly.pdbx_strand_id
1 'polypeptide(L)'
;MIFGVPREEDKDAAGSSGLRPDGILNRALADLVADLGDATVVMADTCLDEFTDHGHCGIVDESGRVDNDATNAQYVKLAVAQANAGAHVVGPSGMMDGQVAAIRAGLDAAGYAHVAILAYAAKFASAFYGPFREAVASGLTGDRRTYQQDTGNAREAMREINLDVAEGADIIMVKPAMAYLDVVRAAAEISPVPVAAYQVSGEYAMIAAAAANGWIDRRATALESLISIRRAGADIVLTYFAADAAGWLA
;
A
#
# COMPACT_ATOMS: atom_id res chain seq x y z
N MET A 1 -1.60 2.36 -8.88
CA MET A 1 -2.02 1.37 -7.86
C MET A 1 -3.52 1.45 -7.69
N ILE A 2 -4.20 0.31 -7.64
CA ILE A 2 -5.66 0.20 -7.57
C ILE A 2 -6.07 -0.36 -6.22
N PHE A 3 -7.11 0.23 -5.63
CA PHE A 3 -7.74 -0.20 -4.38
C PHE A 3 -9.16 -0.66 -4.70
N GLY A 4 -9.58 -1.78 -4.12
CA GLY A 4 -10.93 -2.30 -4.31
C GLY A 4 -11.83 -1.96 -3.14
N VAL A 5 -12.95 -1.29 -3.40
CA VAL A 5 -13.94 -0.98 -2.35
C VAL A 5 -15.22 -1.74 -2.66
N PRO A 6 -15.46 -2.92 -2.05
CA PRO A 6 -16.69 -3.68 -2.24
C PRO A 6 -17.87 -2.98 -1.56
N ARG A 7 -19.08 -3.43 -1.87
CA ARG A 7 -20.27 -3.00 -1.12
C ARG A 7 -20.23 -3.56 0.29
N GLU A 8 -20.95 -2.93 1.21
CA GLU A 8 -20.98 -3.36 2.61
C GLU A 8 -21.50 -4.81 2.76
N GLU A 9 -22.50 -5.19 1.96
CA GLU A 9 -23.04 -6.55 1.94
C GLU A 9 -22.08 -7.63 1.41
N ASP A 10 -21.01 -7.23 0.73
CA ASP A 10 -19.98 -8.13 0.19
C ASP A 10 -18.79 -8.30 1.13
N LYS A 11 -18.76 -7.59 2.27
CA LYS A 11 -17.72 -7.70 3.29
C LYS A 11 -18.02 -8.84 4.26
N ASP A 12 -16.97 -9.52 4.72
CA ASP A 12 -17.07 -10.55 5.75
C ASP A 12 -15.79 -10.57 6.61
N ALA A 13 -15.77 -11.38 7.67
CA ALA A 13 -14.64 -11.45 8.59
C ALA A 13 -13.31 -11.95 7.95
N ALA A 14 -13.37 -12.57 6.79
CA ALA A 14 -12.21 -13.12 6.09
C ALA A 14 -11.80 -12.30 4.85
N GLY A 15 -12.55 -11.27 4.47
CA GLY A 15 -12.32 -10.49 3.26
C GLY A 15 -12.49 -11.30 1.98
N SER A 16 -13.42 -12.26 1.97
CA SER A 16 -13.58 -13.27 0.90
C SER A 16 -13.92 -12.66 -0.46
N SER A 17 -14.55 -11.49 -0.50
CA SER A 17 -14.89 -10.79 -1.75
C SER A 17 -13.64 -10.35 -2.53
N GLY A 18 -12.50 -10.10 -1.86
CA GLY A 18 -11.23 -9.80 -2.50
C GLY A 18 -10.64 -10.96 -3.29
N LEU A 19 -11.03 -12.21 -2.97
CA LEU A 19 -10.55 -13.41 -3.65
C LEU A 19 -11.35 -13.76 -4.91
N ARG A 20 -12.54 -13.19 -5.05
CA ARG A 20 -13.46 -13.56 -6.13
C ARG A 20 -12.98 -13.04 -7.47
N PRO A 21 -12.94 -13.86 -8.54
CA PRO A 21 -12.58 -13.39 -9.89
C PRO A 21 -13.51 -12.28 -10.41
N ASP A 22 -14.78 -12.29 -10.00
CA ASP A 22 -15.79 -11.28 -10.31
C ASP A 22 -15.87 -10.15 -9.28
N GLY A 23 -15.01 -10.15 -8.26
CA GLY A 23 -14.88 -9.08 -7.28
C GLY A 23 -14.42 -7.77 -7.92
N ILE A 24 -14.82 -6.64 -7.32
CA ILE A 24 -14.62 -5.31 -7.89
C ILE A 24 -13.16 -5.02 -8.26
N LEU A 25 -12.20 -5.40 -7.39
CA LEU A 25 -10.77 -5.17 -7.64
C LEU A 25 -10.25 -6.04 -8.79
N ASN A 26 -10.55 -7.35 -8.77
CA ASN A 26 -10.06 -8.28 -9.77
C ASN A 26 -10.65 -7.99 -11.16
N ARG A 27 -11.90 -7.58 -11.24
CA ARG A 27 -12.50 -7.07 -12.49
C ARG A 27 -11.82 -5.81 -12.99
N ALA A 28 -11.61 -4.83 -12.10
CA ALA A 28 -10.93 -3.59 -12.47
C ALA A 28 -9.50 -3.84 -12.96
N LEU A 29 -8.77 -4.78 -12.33
CA LEU A 29 -7.43 -5.19 -12.78
C LEU A 29 -7.48 -5.77 -14.19
N ALA A 30 -8.38 -6.73 -14.44
CA ALA A 30 -8.51 -7.37 -15.75
C ALA A 30 -8.90 -6.38 -16.85
N ASP A 31 -9.86 -5.50 -16.57
CA ASP A 31 -10.30 -4.46 -17.52
C ASP A 31 -9.17 -3.47 -17.84
N LEU A 32 -8.44 -2.99 -16.81
CA LEU A 32 -7.32 -2.06 -17.00
C LEU A 32 -6.16 -2.68 -17.75
N VAL A 33 -5.82 -3.94 -17.48
CA VAL A 33 -4.75 -4.64 -18.21
C VAL A 33 -5.14 -4.84 -19.67
N ALA A 34 -6.42 -5.18 -19.94
CA ALA A 34 -6.91 -5.32 -21.30
C ALA A 34 -6.91 -3.98 -22.07
N ASP A 35 -7.28 -2.88 -21.41
CA ASP A 35 -7.33 -1.56 -22.06
C ASP A 35 -5.96 -0.92 -22.26
N LEU A 36 -5.05 -1.07 -21.29
CA LEU A 36 -3.77 -0.34 -21.26
C LEU A 36 -2.62 -1.15 -21.89
N GLY A 37 -2.72 -2.48 -21.92
CA GLY A 37 -1.64 -3.34 -22.42
C GLY A 37 -0.29 -2.99 -21.79
N ASP A 38 0.72 -2.80 -22.61
CA ASP A 38 2.08 -2.45 -22.18
C ASP A 38 2.31 -0.95 -21.91
N ALA A 39 1.26 -0.11 -21.98
CA ALA A 39 1.40 1.34 -21.80
C ALA A 39 1.74 1.73 -20.36
N THR A 40 1.41 0.90 -19.37
CA THR A 40 1.69 1.16 -17.96
C THR A 40 1.75 -0.12 -17.13
N VAL A 41 2.29 0.00 -15.91
CA VAL A 41 2.30 -1.07 -14.90
C VAL A 41 1.05 -0.96 -14.03
N VAL A 42 0.22 -2.01 -14.01
CA VAL A 42 -0.97 -2.10 -13.16
C VAL A 42 -0.57 -2.75 -11.83
N MET A 43 -0.75 -2.00 -10.75
CA MET A 43 -0.43 -2.44 -9.38
C MET A 43 -1.72 -2.61 -8.56
N ALA A 44 -1.85 -3.70 -7.82
CA ALA A 44 -2.93 -3.92 -6.88
C ALA A 44 -2.48 -3.64 -5.44
N ASP A 45 -3.27 -2.91 -4.65
CA ASP A 45 -3.11 -2.97 -3.20
C ASP A 45 -3.54 -4.35 -2.71
N THR A 46 -2.69 -4.98 -1.91
CA THR A 46 -2.93 -6.33 -1.39
C THR A 46 -3.17 -6.20 0.10
N CYS A 47 -4.39 -5.83 0.46
CA CYS A 47 -4.86 -5.67 1.83
C CYS A 47 -6.25 -6.29 2.01
N LEU A 48 -6.58 -6.64 3.24
CA LEU A 48 -7.88 -7.19 3.60
C LEU A 48 -8.84 -6.12 4.14
N ASP A 49 -8.35 -4.95 4.54
CA ASP A 49 -9.15 -3.96 5.29
C ASP A 49 -10.33 -3.36 4.51
N GLU A 50 -10.26 -3.31 3.19
CA GLU A 50 -11.39 -2.91 2.36
C GLU A 50 -12.46 -3.99 2.26
N PHE A 51 -12.07 -5.26 2.42
CA PHE A 51 -12.92 -6.44 2.22
C PHE A 51 -13.45 -7.04 3.52
N THR A 52 -12.86 -6.67 4.68
CA THR A 52 -13.33 -7.15 5.99
C THR A 52 -14.42 -6.25 6.56
N ASP A 53 -15.39 -6.86 7.23
CA ASP A 53 -16.49 -6.17 7.91
C ASP A 53 -16.03 -5.38 9.15
N HIS A 54 -14.94 -5.81 9.78
CA HIS A 54 -14.32 -5.16 10.95
C HIS A 54 -13.24 -4.12 10.58
N GLY A 55 -12.82 -4.02 9.31
CA GLY A 55 -11.86 -3.03 8.83
C GLY A 55 -10.40 -3.21 9.28
N HIS A 56 -10.03 -4.35 9.88
CA HIS A 56 -8.62 -4.70 10.11
C HIS A 56 -7.96 -5.26 8.86
N CYS A 57 -6.63 -5.07 8.76
CA CYS A 57 -5.82 -5.60 7.65
C CYS A 57 -5.54 -7.10 7.75
N GLY A 58 -6.25 -7.85 8.58
CA GLY A 58 -6.00 -9.27 8.81
C GLY A 58 -7.17 -9.99 9.44
N ILE A 59 -7.01 -11.30 9.57
CA ILE A 59 -7.97 -12.19 10.23
C ILE A 59 -7.93 -11.93 11.73
N VAL A 60 -9.09 -11.73 12.34
CA VAL A 60 -9.21 -11.44 13.77
C VAL A 60 -9.58 -12.71 14.52
N ASP A 61 -8.86 -13.00 15.61
CA ASP A 61 -9.13 -14.14 16.50
C ASP A 61 -10.33 -13.88 17.43
N GLU A 62 -10.74 -14.89 18.18
CA GLU A 62 -11.85 -14.81 19.15
C GLU A 62 -11.63 -13.75 20.25
N SER A 63 -10.40 -13.31 20.47
CA SER A 63 -10.04 -12.26 21.44
C SER A 63 -10.03 -10.85 20.83
N GLY A 64 -10.34 -10.71 19.54
CA GLY A 64 -10.32 -9.44 18.83
C GLY A 64 -8.93 -8.99 18.37
N ARG A 65 -7.92 -9.88 18.36
CA ARG A 65 -6.57 -9.58 17.88
C ARG A 65 -6.37 -10.13 16.47
N VAL A 66 -5.55 -9.44 15.68
CA VAL A 66 -5.15 -9.94 14.37
C VAL A 66 -4.22 -11.15 14.54
N ASP A 67 -4.60 -12.28 13.95
CA ASP A 67 -3.80 -13.50 13.85
C ASP A 67 -2.87 -13.42 12.65
N ASN A 68 -1.57 -13.33 12.90
CA ASN A 68 -0.54 -13.15 11.88
C ASN A 68 -0.53 -14.29 10.85
N ASP A 69 -0.53 -15.54 11.31
CA ASP A 69 -0.33 -16.69 10.44
C ASP A 69 -1.59 -16.99 9.60
N ALA A 70 -2.77 -16.89 10.21
CA ALA A 70 -4.03 -17.00 9.48
C ALA A 70 -4.17 -15.86 8.45
N THR A 71 -3.71 -14.67 8.80
CA THR A 71 -3.68 -13.51 7.90
C THR A 71 -2.76 -13.75 6.71
N ASN A 72 -1.53 -14.22 6.93
CA ASN A 72 -0.59 -14.52 5.84
C ASN A 72 -1.15 -15.56 4.87
N ALA A 73 -1.81 -16.61 5.39
CA ALA A 73 -2.47 -17.60 4.54
C ALA A 73 -3.58 -16.99 3.65
N GLN A 74 -4.27 -15.96 4.13
CA GLN A 74 -5.29 -15.25 3.33
C GLN A 74 -4.65 -14.28 2.32
N TYR A 75 -3.56 -13.61 2.69
CA TYR A 75 -2.81 -12.73 1.78
C TYR A 75 -2.23 -13.49 0.58
N VAL A 76 -1.76 -14.72 0.77
CA VAL A 76 -1.31 -15.59 -0.34
C VAL A 76 -2.44 -15.78 -1.36
N LYS A 77 -3.64 -16.10 -0.90
CA LYS A 77 -4.80 -16.30 -1.79
C LYS A 77 -5.17 -14.99 -2.52
N LEU A 78 -5.13 -13.87 -1.79
CA LEU A 78 -5.44 -12.55 -2.35
C LEU A 78 -4.43 -12.17 -3.44
N ALA A 79 -3.14 -12.31 -3.18
CA ALA A 79 -2.08 -12.01 -4.15
C ALA A 79 -2.19 -12.90 -5.41
N VAL A 80 -2.48 -14.18 -5.24
CA VAL A 80 -2.69 -15.11 -6.37
C VAL A 80 -3.95 -14.72 -7.16
N ALA A 81 -5.04 -14.31 -6.50
CA ALA A 81 -6.25 -13.85 -7.19
C ALA A 81 -5.98 -12.57 -8.01
N GLN A 82 -5.22 -11.62 -7.47
CA GLN A 82 -4.79 -10.41 -8.17
C GLN A 82 -3.85 -10.70 -9.35
N ALA A 83 -2.91 -11.63 -9.19
CA ALA A 83 -2.05 -12.10 -10.27
C ALA A 83 -2.85 -12.78 -11.39
N ASN A 84 -3.84 -13.62 -11.04
CA ASN A 84 -4.78 -14.23 -12.00
C ASN A 84 -5.59 -13.16 -12.78
N ALA A 85 -5.89 -12.02 -12.14
CA ALA A 85 -6.58 -10.89 -12.78
C ALA A 85 -5.65 -10.02 -13.63
N GLY A 86 -4.33 -10.33 -13.69
CA GLY A 86 -3.35 -9.66 -14.52
C GLY A 86 -2.57 -8.54 -13.82
N ALA A 87 -2.59 -8.44 -12.49
CA ALA A 87 -1.73 -7.49 -11.79
C ALA A 87 -0.26 -7.76 -12.10
N HIS A 88 0.49 -6.71 -12.46
CA HIS A 88 1.93 -6.78 -12.69
C HIS A 88 2.71 -6.70 -11.37
N VAL A 89 2.14 -6.02 -10.38
CA VAL A 89 2.72 -5.83 -9.05
C VAL A 89 1.63 -6.00 -8.00
N VAL A 90 1.92 -6.77 -6.96
CA VAL A 90 1.11 -6.86 -5.75
C VAL A 90 1.75 -6.04 -4.64
N GLY A 91 0.95 -5.27 -3.90
CA GLY A 91 1.42 -4.37 -2.85
C GLY A 91 0.93 -4.76 -1.46
N PRO A 92 1.55 -5.75 -0.77
CA PRO A 92 1.12 -6.17 0.55
C PRO A 92 1.26 -5.03 1.56
N SER A 93 0.13 -4.60 2.12
CA SER A 93 0.06 -3.46 3.03
C SER A 93 -0.39 -3.82 4.46
N GLY A 94 -0.45 -5.12 4.79
CA GLY A 94 -0.94 -5.62 6.07
C GLY A 94 0.06 -5.52 7.21
N MET A 95 1.34 -5.42 6.94
CA MET A 95 2.41 -5.38 7.96
C MET A 95 2.48 -6.64 8.84
N MET A 96 2.17 -7.81 8.29
CA MET A 96 2.32 -9.08 9.01
C MET A 96 3.76 -9.59 8.91
N ASP A 97 4.26 -10.18 10.00
CA ASP A 97 5.57 -10.82 9.99
C ASP A 97 5.59 -11.98 9.00
N GLY A 98 6.62 -12.03 8.12
CA GLY A 98 6.76 -13.06 7.10
C GLY A 98 5.77 -12.95 5.92
N GLN A 99 5.08 -11.82 5.79
CA GLN A 99 4.05 -11.61 4.76
C GLN A 99 4.62 -11.70 3.35
N VAL A 100 5.77 -11.06 3.12
CA VAL A 100 6.42 -11.04 1.80
C VAL A 100 6.88 -12.43 1.40
N ALA A 101 7.53 -13.17 2.31
CA ALA A 101 7.96 -14.55 2.06
C ALA A 101 6.78 -15.48 1.71
N ALA A 102 5.68 -15.37 2.47
CA ALA A 102 4.48 -16.17 2.21
C ALA A 102 3.88 -15.88 0.84
N ILE A 103 3.73 -14.59 0.48
CA ILE A 103 3.20 -14.15 -0.81
C ILE A 103 4.12 -14.60 -1.95
N ARG A 104 5.44 -14.41 -1.83
CA ARG A 104 6.40 -14.83 -2.86
C ARG A 104 6.32 -16.33 -3.12
N ALA A 105 6.34 -17.14 -2.07
CA ALA A 105 6.20 -18.58 -2.20
C ALA A 105 4.86 -18.99 -2.86
N GLY A 106 3.77 -18.32 -2.50
CA GLY A 106 2.45 -18.58 -3.08
C GLY A 106 2.36 -18.23 -4.56
N LEU A 107 2.89 -17.07 -4.96
CA LEU A 107 2.95 -16.63 -6.36
C LEU A 107 3.81 -17.59 -7.20
N ASP A 108 4.99 -17.97 -6.72
CA ASP A 108 5.88 -18.90 -7.41
C ASP A 108 5.23 -20.28 -7.61
N ALA A 109 4.59 -20.81 -6.56
CA ALA A 109 3.88 -22.08 -6.63
C ALA A 109 2.69 -22.06 -7.62
N ALA A 110 2.08 -20.88 -7.79
CA ALA A 110 0.98 -20.67 -8.75
C ALA A 110 1.44 -20.32 -10.17
N GLY A 111 2.76 -20.24 -10.42
CA GLY A 111 3.34 -19.93 -11.73
C GLY A 111 3.50 -18.43 -12.04
N TYR A 112 3.37 -17.57 -11.04
CA TYR A 112 3.46 -16.10 -11.12
C TYR A 112 4.80 -15.53 -10.62
N ALA A 113 5.91 -16.22 -10.88
CA ALA A 113 7.25 -15.76 -10.49
C ALA A 113 7.63 -14.39 -11.08
N HIS A 114 6.97 -13.98 -12.17
CA HIS A 114 7.16 -12.68 -12.83
C HIS A 114 6.38 -11.52 -12.20
N VAL A 115 5.44 -11.79 -11.28
CA VAL A 115 4.68 -10.75 -10.59
C VAL A 115 5.55 -10.18 -9.47
N ALA A 116 5.81 -8.87 -9.54
CA ALA A 116 6.66 -8.20 -8.56
C ALA A 116 5.90 -7.92 -7.24
N ILE A 117 6.65 -7.85 -6.14
CA ILE A 117 6.14 -7.51 -4.81
C ILE A 117 6.66 -6.13 -4.39
N LEU A 118 5.75 -5.16 -4.22
CA LEU A 118 6.03 -3.87 -3.62
C LEU A 118 5.61 -3.93 -2.14
N ALA A 119 6.56 -4.21 -1.26
CA ALA A 119 6.31 -4.35 0.17
C ALA A 119 6.11 -2.99 0.85
N TYR A 120 5.05 -2.84 1.64
CA TYR A 120 4.88 -1.70 2.54
C TYR A 120 5.77 -1.89 3.79
N ALA A 121 7.06 -1.97 3.58
CA ALA A 121 8.06 -2.39 4.57
C ALA A 121 8.18 -1.45 5.79
N ALA A 122 7.86 -0.17 5.62
CA ALA A 122 7.84 0.81 6.69
C ALA A 122 6.52 1.59 6.68
N LYS A 123 5.46 0.99 7.23
CA LYS A 123 4.13 1.62 7.34
C LYS A 123 3.84 1.98 8.78
N PHE A 124 3.80 3.27 9.07
CA PHE A 124 3.59 3.80 10.42
C PHE A 124 2.10 3.96 10.77
N ALA A 125 1.76 3.82 12.06
CA ALA A 125 0.42 4.08 12.60
C ALA A 125 0.14 5.60 12.63
N SER A 126 -0.06 6.18 11.44
CA SER A 126 -0.10 7.61 11.22
C SER A 126 -1.50 8.21 11.35
N ALA A 127 -1.56 9.46 11.84
CA ALA A 127 -2.76 10.28 11.84
C ALA A 127 -3.14 10.81 10.43
N PHE A 128 -2.23 10.71 9.44
CA PHE A 128 -2.45 11.22 8.08
C PHE A 128 -3.31 10.31 7.19
N TYR A 129 -3.89 9.22 7.71
CA TYR A 129 -4.74 8.32 6.92
C TYR A 129 -6.23 8.68 6.94
N GLY A 130 -6.64 9.77 7.61
CA GLY A 130 -8.05 10.14 7.79
C GLY A 130 -8.87 10.14 6.49
N PRO A 131 -8.49 10.92 5.45
CA PRO A 131 -9.27 10.99 4.21
C PRO A 131 -9.35 9.64 3.47
N PHE A 132 -8.33 8.79 3.54
CA PHE A 132 -8.37 7.45 2.95
C PHE A 132 -9.39 6.54 3.64
N ARG A 133 -9.44 6.56 4.98
CA ARG A 133 -10.42 5.75 5.74
C ARG A 133 -11.85 6.08 5.37
N GLU A 134 -12.15 7.36 5.13
CA GLU A 134 -13.46 7.81 4.65
C GLU A 134 -13.72 7.30 3.22
N ALA A 135 -12.72 7.43 2.33
CA ALA A 135 -12.86 7.02 0.93
C ALA A 135 -13.11 5.52 0.74
N VAL A 136 -12.57 4.66 1.61
CA VAL A 136 -12.77 3.20 1.55
C VAL A 136 -13.91 2.73 2.46
N ALA A 137 -14.68 3.64 3.04
CA ALA A 137 -15.76 3.34 4.00
C ALA A 137 -15.30 2.34 5.08
N SER A 138 -14.17 2.63 5.72
CA SER A 138 -13.56 1.74 6.71
C SER A 138 -14.44 1.60 7.95
N GLY A 139 -14.87 0.37 8.25
CA GLY A 139 -15.60 0.02 9.47
C GLY A 139 -14.74 -0.08 10.73
N LEU A 140 -13.45 0.28 10.64
CA LEU A 140 -12.49 0.11 11.74
C LEU A 140 -12.90 0.85 13.01
N THR A 141 -13.09 0.10 14.08
CA THR A 141 -13.20 0.61 15.46
C THR A 141 -11.88 0.33 16.19
N GLY A 142 -11.27 1.38 16.79
CA GLY A 142 -9.94 1.24 17.41
C GLY A 142 -8.80 1.72 16.52
N ASP A 143 -7.66 1.07 16.60
CA ASP A 143 -6.46 1.43 15.85
C ASP A 143 -5.72 0.18 15.30
N ARG A 144 -4.62 0.42 14.58
CA ARG A 144 -3.79 -0.62 13.96
C ARG A 144 -2.36 -0.68 14.55
N ARG A 145 -2.18 -0.17 15.77
CA ARG A 145 -0.86 -0.07 16.41
C ARG A 145 -0.24 -1.41 16.77
N THR A 146 -1.03 -2.48 16.77
CA THR A 146 -0.55 -3.84 17.04
C THR A 146 0.26 -4.43 15.87
N TYR A 147 0.14 -3.85 14.67
CA TYR A 147 0.84 -4.32 13.47
C TYR A 147 1.38 -3.19 12.58
N GLN A 148 1.00 -1.92 12.77
CA GLN A 148 1.65 -0.78 12.14
C GLN A 148 2.71 -0.20 13.08
N GLN A 149 3.81 0.29 12.52
CA GLN A 149 4.97 0.76 13.27
C GLN A 149 4.65 2.01 14.12
N ASP A 150 5.29 2.12 15.27
CA ASP A 150 5.23 3.31 16.10
C ASP A 150 5.89 4.50 15.40
N THR A 151 5.21 5.65 15.40
CA THR A 151 5.68 6.87 14.73
C THR A 151 6.99 7.42 15.27
N GLY A 152 7.38 7.04 16.47
CA GLY A 152 8.64 7.42 17.11
C GLY A 152 9.78 6.42 16.92
N ASN A 153 9.56 5.28 16.22
CA ASN A 153 10.52 4.17 16.14
C ASN A 153 11.07 3.92 14.72
N ALA A 154 12.02 4.75 14.30
CA ALA A 154 12.70 4.57 13.00
C ALA A 154 13.58 3.30 12.93
N ARG A 155 14.02 2.74 14.09
CA ARG A 155 14.86 1.53 14.09
C ARG A 155 14.12 0.29 13.66
N GLU A 156 12.85 0.17 14.03
CA GLU A 156 11.96 -0.89 13.61
C GLU A 156 11.79 -0.86 12.09
N ALA A 157 11.55 0.32 11.50
CA ALA A 157 11.45 0.48 10.06
C ALA A 157 12.65 -0.08 9.30
N MET A 158 13.89 0.19 9.78
CA MET A 158 15.12 -0.35 9.16
C MET A 158 15.23 -1.86 9.28
N ARG A 159 14.74 -2.42 10.39
CA ARG A 159 14.70 -3.88 10.58
C ARG A 159 13.72 -4.53 9.60
N GLU A 160 12.50 -4.02 9.53
CA GLU A 160 11.44 -4.57 8.66
C GLU A 160 11.81 -4.46 7.17
N ILE A 161 12.42 -3.33 6.74
CA ILE A 161 12.93 -3.19 5.38
C ILE A 161 13.94 -4.30 5.04
N ASN A 162 14.87 -4.60 5.94
CA ASN A 162 15.85 -5.67 5.70
C ASN A 162 15.19 -7.06 5.68
N LEU A 163 14.17 -7.30 6.50
CA LEU A 163 13.43 -8.55 6.51
C LEU A 163 12.65 -8.73 5.21
N ASP A 164 11.86 -7.73 4.79
CA ASP A 164 11.09 -7.79 3.56
C ASP A 164 11.96 -8.00 2.32
N VAL A 165 13.14 -7.36 2.26
CA VAL A 165 14.13 -7.60 1.19
C VAL A 165 14.63 -9.04 1.22
N ALA A 166 14.97 -9.57 2.40
CA ALA A 166 15.43 -10.95 2.55
C ALA A 166 14.32 -11.97 2.22
N GLU A 167 13.06 -11.62 2.41
CA GLU A 167 11.87 -12.38 2.08
C GLU A 167 11.49 -12.36 0.60
N GLY A 168 12.14 -11.50 -0.20
CA GLY A 168 11.96 -11.43 -1.65
C GLY A 168 11.11 -10.28 -2.16
N ALA A 169 11.06 -9.16 -1.44
CA ALA A 169 10.48 -7.93 -1.97
C ALA A 169 11.30 -7.40 -3.16
N ASP A 170 10.63 -7.04 -4.26
CA ASP A 170 11.26 -6.41 -5.43
C ASP A 170 11.37 -4.89 -5.29
N ILE A 171 10.48 -4.30 -4.49
CA ILE A 171 10.43 -2.87 -4.19
C ILE A 171 10.02 -2.75 -2.71
N ILE A 172 10.68 -1.87 -1.96
CA ILE A 172 10.23 -1.53 -0.59
C ILE A 172 9.60 -0.15 -0.56
N MET A 173 8.67 0.08 0.36
CA MET A 173 7.96 1.34 0.47
C MET A 173 7.91 1.88 1.89
N VAL A 174 8.12 3.19 2.02
CA VAL A 174 7.89 3.97 3.25
C VAL A 174 6.55 4.68 3.15
N LYS A 175 5.71 4.56 4.17
CA LYS A 175 4.38 5.18 4.24
C LYS A 175 4.06 5.65 5.67
N PRO A 176 3.71 6.93 5.87
CA PRO A 176 3.67 8.06 4.92
C PRO A 176 5.05 8.54 4.45
N ALA A 177 5.06 9.56 3.55
CA ALA A 177 6.30 10.07 2.98
C ALA A 177 6.81 11.36 3.64
N MET A 178 5.99 12.44 3.67
CA MET A 178 6.46 13.79 3.97
C MET A 178 6.98 13.96 5.41
N ALA A 179 6.32 13.33 6.38
CA ALA A 179 6.73 13.37 7.78
C ALA A 179 7.83 12.35 8.13
N TYR A 180 8.27 11.52 7.16
CA TYR A 180 9.20 10.40 7.32
C TYR A 180 10.33 10.42 6.28
N LEU A 181 10.74 11.62 5.84
CA LEU A 181 11.83 11.78 4.88
C LEU A 181 13.18 11.27 5.40
N ASP A 182 13.38 11.28 6.71
CA ASP A 182 14.51 10.66 7.40
C ASP A 182 14.51 9.14 7.23
N VAL A 183 13.35 8.51 7.35
CA VAL A 183 13.18 7.06 7.11
C VAL A 183 13.36 6.72 5.64
N VAL A 184 12.82 7.54 4.72
CA VAL A 184 13.05 7.39 3.26
C VAL A 184 14.54 7.48 2.95
N ARG A 185 15.26 8.43 3.56
CA ARG A 185 16.70 8.58 3.38
C ARG A 185 17.47 7.36 3.88
N ALA A 186 17.16 6.92 5.10
CA ALA A 186 17.83 5.76 5.67
C ALA A 186 17.53 4.47 4.86
N ALA A 187 16.29 4.30 4.40
CA ALA A 187 15.89 3.21 3.52
C ALA A 187 16.70 3.19 2.21
N ALA A 188 16.85 4.35 1.56
CA ALA A 188 17.63 4.49 0.33
C ALA A 188 19.12 4.19 0.50
N GLU A 189 19.65 4.36 1.72
CA GLU A 189 21.07 4.06 2.01
C GLU A 189 21.34 2.57 2.21
N ILE A 190 20.34 1.80 2.64
CA ILE A 190 20.52 0.38 2.97
C ILE A 190 19.88 -0.58 1.97
N SER A 191 18.87 -0.13 1.21
CA SER A 191 18.08 -1.00 0.33
C SER A 191 18.85 -1.35 -0.96
N PRO A 192 18.99 -2.64 -1.30
CA PRO A 192 19.53 -3.06 -2.59
C PRO A 192 18.47 -3.05 -3.72
N VAL A 193 17.19 -2.80 -3.39
CA VAL A 193 16.07 -2.72 -4.32
C VAL A 193 15.50 -1.30 -4.35
N PRO A 194 14.72 -0.92 -5.39
CA PRO A 194 14.13 0.41 -5.47
C PRO A 194 13.29 0.77 -4.24
N VAL A 195 13.37 2.04 -3.83
CA VAL A 195 12.63 2.59 -2.70
C VAL A 195 11.43 3.39 -3.20
N ALA A 196 10.24 2.97 -2.83
CA ALA A 196 9.02 3.74 -3.02
C ALA A 196 8.68 4.57 -1.77
N ALA A 197 8.00 5.69 -1.95
CA ALA A 197 7.44 6.48 -0.86
C ALA A 197 6.02 6.89 -1.19
N TYR A 198 5.11 6.79 -0.20
CA TYR A 198 3.70 7.11 -0.42
C TYR A 198 3.33 8.43 0.26
N GLN A 199 3.13 9.47 -0.57
CA GLN A 199 2.48 10.71 -0.14
C GLN A 199 1.00 10.44 0.05
N VAL A 200 0.58 10.26 1.30
CA VAL A 200 -0.75 9.76 1.64
C VAL A 200 -1.85 10.81 1.57
N SER A 201 -3.10 10.36 1.70
CA SER A 201 -4.30 11.18 1.55
C SER A 201 -4.33 12.43 2.44
N GLY A 202 -3.89 12.33 3.69
CA GLY A 202 -3.82 13.47 4.61
C GLY A 202 -2.72 14.47 4.22
N GLU A 203 -1.59 13.99 3.72
CA GLU A 203 -0.52 14.85 3.23
C GLU A 203 -0.97 15.64 1.97
N TYR A 204 -1.66 14.96 1.04
CA TYR A 204 -2.31 15.59 -0.10
C TYR A 204 -3.37 16.61 0.34
N ALA A 205 -4.26 16.21 1.25
CA ALA A 205 -5.36 17.05 1.73
C ALA A 205 -4.87 18.33 2.43
N MET A 206 -3.78 18.27 3.20
CA MET A 206 -3.17 19.44 3.84
C MET A 206 -2.74 20.49 2.80
N ILE A 207 -2.05 20.08 1.74
CA ILE A 207 -1.62 20.97 0.65
C ILE A 207 -2.84 21.52 -0.09
N ALA A 208 -3.80 20.67 -0.45
CA ALA A 208 -5.00 21.07 -1.15
C ALA A 208 -5.85 22.07 -0.35
N ALA A 209 -6.04 21.83 0.95
CA ALA A 209 -6.79 22.71 1.84
C ALA A 209 -6.09 24.07 2.04
N ALA A 210 -4.79 24.09 2.27
CA ALA A 210 -4.03 25.33 2.39
C ALA A 210 -4.05 26.16 1.11
N ALA A 211 -3.96 25.49 -0.04
CA ALA A 211 -4.07 26.14 -1.34
C ALA A 211 -5.47 26.72 -1.61
N ALA A 212 -6.52 25.97 -1.25
CA ALA A 212 -7.91 26.44 -1.38
C ALA A 212 -8.20 27.69 -0.54
N ASN A 213 -7.50 27.87 0.59
CA ASN A 213 -7.56 29.07 1.41
C ASN A 213 -6.63 30.21 0.93
N GLY A 214 -5.88 30.03 -0.15
CA GLY A 214 -4.96 31.02 -0.69
C GLY A 214 -3.69 31.24 0.13
N TRP A 215 -3.35 30.32 1.04
CA TRP A 215 -2.18 30.45 1.92
C TRP A 215 -0.89 29.99 1.24
N ILE A 216 -0.99 29.10 0.26
CA ILE A 216 0.13 28.58 -0.51
C ILE A 216 -0.25 28.43 -1.98
N ASP A 217 0.75 28.42 -2.88
CA ASP A 217 0.54 28.02 -4.27
C ASP A 217 0.45 26.50 -4.39
N ARG A 218 -0.65 25.98 -4.93
CA ARG A 218 -0.93 24.54 -5.02
C ARG A 218 0.12 23.80 -5.85
N ARG A 219 0.45 24.32 -7.05
CA ARG A 219 1.39 23.66 -7.97
C ARG A 219 2.80 23.69 -7.41
N ALA A 220 3.27 24.86 -6.99
CA ALA A 220 4.61 25.02 -6.45
C ALA A 220 4.82 24.13 -5.21
N THR A 221 3.89 24.13 -4.25
CA THR A 221 4.01 23.35 -3.01
C THR A 221 3.91 21.84 -3.29
N ALA A 222 3.00 21.41 -4.17
CA ALA A 222 2.90 20.00 -4.54
C ALA A 222 4.20 19.51 -5.19
N LEU A 223 4.75 20.24 -6.16
CA LEU A 223 6.02 19.88 -6.81
C LEU A 223 7.19 19.90 -5.83
N GLU A 224 7.28 20.91 -4.94
CA GLU A 224 8.32 20.95 -3.91
C GLU A 224 8.25 19.75 -2.97
N SER A 225 7.04 19.33 -2.57
CA SER A 225 6.86 18.13 -1.75
C SER A 225 7.33 16.86 -2.45
N LEU A 226 7.00 16.67 -3.73
CA LEU A 226 7.43 15.53 -4.54
C LEU A 226 8.95 15.53 -4.75
N ILE A 227 9.54 16.70 -5.03
CA ILE A 227 11.00 16.88 -5.13
C ILE A 227 11.66 16.54 -3.80
N SER A 228 11.08 16.93 -2.67
CA SER A 228 11.62 16.62 -1.34
C SER A 228 11.66 15.10 -1.07
N ILE A 229 10.62 14.39 -1.46
CA ILE A 229 10.55 12.93 -1.36
C ILE A 229 11.62 12.28 -2.27
N ARG A 230 11.74 12.73 -3.51
CA ARG A 230 12.80 12.27 -4.44
C ARG A 230 14.20 12.58 -3.90
N ARG A 231 14.43 13.78 -3.38
CA ARG A 231 15.72 14.19 -2.78
C ARG A 231 16.07 13.34 -1.56
N ALA A 232 15.07 12.88 -0.79
CA ALA A 232 15.31 11.96 0.32
C ALA A 232 15.80 10.58 -0.15
N GLY A 233 15.56 10.21 -1.43
CA GLY A 233 16.09 8.99 -2.03
C GLY A 233 15.04 8.04 -2.59
N ALA A 234 13.75 8.42 -2.60
CA ALA A 234 12.72 7.58 -3.21
C ALA A 234 12.92 7.49 -4.74
N ASP A 235 12.90 6.29 -5.30
CA ASP A 235 12.93 6.04 -6.74
C ASP A 235 11.53 6.17 -7.34
N ILE A 236 10.52 5.78 -6.58
CA ILE A 236 9.10 5.77 -6.97
C ILE A 236 8.30 6.58 -5.94
N VAL A 237 7.41 7.43 -6.42
CA VAL A 237 6.50 8.21 -5.55
C VAL A 237 5.06 7.87 -5.88
N LEU A 238 4.35 7.29 -4.90
CA LEU A 238 2.90 7.16 -4.98
C LEU A 238 2.29 8.44 -4.41
N THR A 239 1.40 9.08 -5.18
CA THR A 239 0.79 10.36 -4.78
C THR A 239 -0.55 10.58 -5.44
N TYR A 240 -1.45 11.25 -4.73
CA TYR A 240 -2.72 11.74 -5.29
C TYR A 240 -2.52 12.91 -6.27
N PHE A 241 -1.34 13.53 -6.31
CA PHE A 241 -0.97 14.53 -7.31
C PHE A 241 -0.46 13.94 -8.62
N ALA A 242 -0.45 12.62 -8.83
CA ALA A 242 0.21 11.99 -9.97
C ALA A 242 -0.28 12.54 -11.32
N ALA A 243 -1.59 12.64 -11.53
CA ALA A 243 -2.17 13.17 -12.76
C ALA A 243 -1.87 14.67 -12.95
N ASP A 244 -2.01 15.47 -11.88
CA ASP A 244 -1.65 16.89 -11.88
C ASP A 244 -0.16 17.09 -12.20
N ALA A 245 0.71 16.35 -11.53
CA ALA A 245 2.16 16.42 -11.71
C ALA A 245 2.57 16.07 -13.14
N ALA A 246 1.99 15.02 -13.71
CA ALA A 246 2.22 14.65 -15.10
C ALA A 246 1.86 15.81 -16.07
N GLY A 247 0.72 16.47 -15.84
CA GLY A 247 0.31 17.63 -16.63
C GLY A 247 1.16 18.88 -16.40
N TRP A 248 1.77 19.03 -15.21
CA TRP A 248 2.63 20.19 -14.91
C TRP A 248 4.07 20.03 -15.42
N LEU A 249 4.52 18.80 -15.66
CA LEU A 249 5.89 18.48 -16.09
C LEU A 249 5.99 18.16 -17.58
N ALA A 250 4.85 18.01 -18.26
CA ALA A 250 4.77 17.89 -19.71
C ALA A 250 4.97 19.26 -20.38
#